data_e39bfd1b5c8cc0242023171ca7fbe8fc
#
_entry.id   e39bfd1b5c8cc0242023171ca7fbe8fc
#
_cell.length_a   1.000
_cell.length_b   1.000
_cell.length_c   1.000
_cell.angle_alpha   90.00
_cell.angle_beta   90.00
_cell.angle_gamma   90.00
#
_symmetry.space_group_name_H-M   'P 1'
#
loop_
_entity.id
_entity.type
_entity.pdbx_description
1 polymer ?
#
loop_
_entity_poly.entity_id
_entity_poly.type
_entity_poly.pdbx_seq_one_letter_code
_entity_poly.pdbx_strand_id
1 'polypeptide(L)' 'MDTIGLDLHKRESQLCILTEDGEVIERRLVTSRERFTAVLGGRPRARILLEASTESEWVARHLEALGHEVRSCGAELK' A
#
# COMPACT_ATOMS: atom_id res chain seq x y z
N MET A 1 8.62 -5.87 10.92
CA MET A 1 7.87 -5.94 9.67
C MET A 1 8.23 -4.76 8.78
N ASP A 2 8.12 -4.96 7.49
CA ASP A 2 8.42 -3.88 6.55
C ASP A 2 7.36 -2.78 6.63
N THR A 3 7.76 -1.58 6.23
CA THR A 3 6.86 -0.45 6.15
C THR A 3 6.73 -0.04 4.69
N ILE A 4 5.51 0.15 4.22
CA ILE A 4 5.25 0.47 2.82
C ILE A 4 4.48 1.77 2.75
N GLY A 5 5.04 2.75 2.05
CA GLY A 5 4.32 3.96 1.73
C GLY A 5 3.65 3.80 0.39
N LEU A 6 2.36 4.09 0.33
CA LEU A 6 1.59 3.89 -0.88
C LEU A 6 0.99 5.21 -1.33
N ASP A 7 1.40 5.65 -2.50
CA ASP A 7 0.90 6.88 -3.11
C ASP A 7 -0.11 6.49 -4.17
N LEU A 8 -1.38 6.64 -3.84
CA LEU A 8 -2.47 6.16 -4.69
C LEU A 8 -2.88 7.20 -5.71
N HIS A 9 -2.94 6.78 -6.95
CA HIS A 9 -3.55 7.56 -8.01
C HIS A 9 -4.51 6.65 -8.75
N LYS A 10 -5.39 7.26 -9.50
CA LYS A 10 -6.48 6.52 -10.11
C LYS A 10 -5.99 5.44 -11.04
N ARG A 11 -4.97 5.72 -11.82
CA ARG A 11 -4.47 4.79 -12.83
C ARG A 11 -3.24 4.05 -12.38
N GLU A 12 -2.31 4.75 -11.78
CA GLU A 12 -1.05 4.17 -11.34
C GLU A 12 -0.78 4.58 -9.92
N SER A 13 -0.20 3.66 -9.19
CA SER A 13 0.20 3.92 -7.81
C SER A 13 1.68 3.66 -7.67
N GLN A 14 2.28 4.27 -6.66
CA GLN A 14 3.69 4.11 -6.39
C GLN A 14 3.89 3.60 -4.99
N LEU A 15 4.72 2.58 -4.86
CA LEU A 15 5.05 1.98 -3.57
C LEU A 15 6.47 2.33 -3.20
N CYS A 16 6.68 2.62 -1.94
CA CYS A 16 8.01 2.74 -1.38
C CYS A 16 8.09 1.78 -0.20
N ILE A 17 8.89 0.74 -0.35
CA ILE A 17 8.99 -0.31 0.66
C ILE A 17 10.28 -0.10 1.43
N LEU A 18 10.16 0.10 2.74
CA LEU A 18 11.31 0.19 3.62
C LEU A 18 11.39 -1.12 4.39
N THR A 19 12.41 -1.90 4.06
CA THR A 19 12.58 -3.20 4.69
C THR A 19 13.17 -3.06 6.08
N GLU A 20 13.07 -4.13 6.86
CA GLU A 20 13.65 -4.14 8.20
C GLU A 20 15.15 -3.98 8.17
N ASP A 21 15.78 -4.35 7.05
CA ASP A 21 17.22 -4.21 6.90
C ASP A 21 17.64 -2.82 6.49
N GLY A 22 16.69 -1.93 6.24
CA GLY A 22 16.99 -0.57 5.84
C GLY A 22 17.05 -0.35 4.35
N GLU A 23 16.72 -1.35 3.56
CA GLU A 23 16.64 -1.18 2.11
C GLU A 23 15.41 -0.41 1.72
N VAL A 24 15.51 0.36 0.63
CA VAL A 24 14.39 1.07 0.07
C VAL A 24 14.13 0.51 -1.31
N ILE A 25 12.91 0.04 -1.53
CA ILE A 25 12.51 -0.54 -2.80
C ILE A 25 11.34 0.27 -3.32
N GLU A 26 11.46 0.75 -4.56
CA GLU A 26 10.38 1.52 -5.17
C GLU A 26 9.77 0.72 -6.30
N ARG A 27 8.44 0.78 -6.38
CA ARG A 27 7.69 0.08 -7.42
C ARG A 27 6.57 0.98 -7.90
N ARG A 28 6.29 0.91 -9.18
CA ARG A 28 5.13 1.57 -9.77
C ARG A 28 4.24 0.50 -10.35
N LEU A 29 2.94 0.62 -10.14
CA LEU A 29 2.02 -0.39 -10.62
C LEU A 29 0.68 0.25 -10.98
N VAL A 30 -0.05 -0.45 -11.85
CA VAL A 30 -1.40 -0.05 -12.17
C VAL A 30 -2.26 -0.22 -10.92
N THR A 31 -3.14 0.74 -10.67
CA THR A 31 -4.02 0.72 -9.52
C THR A 31 -5.16 -0.26 -9.78
N SER A 32 -4.93 -1.53 -9.47
CA SER A 32 -5.92 -2.58 -9.67
C SER A 32 -5.70 -3.67 -8.63
N ARG A 33 -6.78 -4.43 -8.37
CA ARG A 33 -6.68 -5.52 -7.40
C ARG A 33 -5.65 -6.55 -7.82
N GLU A 34 -5.62 -6.87 -9.10
CA GLU A 34 -4.69 -7.90 -9.57
C GLU A 34 -3.24 -7.48 -9.37
N ARG A 35 -2.95 -6.21 -9.63
CA ARG A 35 -1.57 -5.76 -9.50
C ARG A 35 -1.15 -5.69 -8.05
N PHE A 36 -2.03 -5.20 -7.18
CA PHE A 36 -1.71 -5.20 -5.75
C PHE A 36 -1.49 -6.60 -5.24
N THR A 37 -2.31 -7.55 -5.67
CA THR A 37 -2.13 -8.94 -5.26
C THR A 37 -0.81 -9.48 -5.79
N ALA A 38 -0.47 -9.17 -7.04
CA ALA A 38 0.77 -9.69 -7.62
C ALA A 38 2.00 -9.17 -6.89
N VAL A 39 1.97 -7.90 -6.48
CA VAL A 39 3.14 -7.29 -5.85
C VAL A 39 3.19 -7.55 -4.36
N LEU A 40 2.05 -7.53 -3.68
CA LEU A 40 2.01 -7.55 -2.23
C LEU A 40 1.42 -8.82 -1.63
N GLY A 41 0.74 -9.63 -2.45
CA GLY A 41 0.02 -10.78 -1.91
C GLY A 41 0.91 -11.86 -1.36
N GLY A 42 2.11 -12.01 -1.90
CA GLY A 42 3.02 -13.04 -1.43
C GLY A 42 4.05 -12.57 -0.42
N ARG A 43 3.97 -11.31 0.00
CA ARG A 43 4.96 -10.77 0.92
C ARG A 43 4.52 -11.01 2.37
N PRO A 44 5.48 -11.08 3.29
CA PRO A 44 5.12 -11.17 4.70
C PRO A 44 4.31 -9.93 5.11
N ARG A 45 3.59 -10.09 6.20
CA ARG A 45 2.78 -8.99 6.70
C ARG A 45 3.60 -7.72 6.85
N ALA A 46 3.08 -6.62 6.34
CA ALA A 46 3.77 -5.34 6.37
C ALA A 46 2.79 -4.27 6.84
N ARG A 47 3.35 -3.16 7.27
CA ARG A 47 2.54 -1.98 7.61
C ARG A 47 2.49 -1.07 6.40
N ILE A 48 1.28 -0.80 5.93
CA ILE A 48 1.08 -0.01 4.72
C ILE A 48 0.44 1.30 5.12
N LEU A 49 1.09 2.40 4.75
CA LEU A 49 0.59 3.75 5.01
C LEU A 49 0.12 4.33 3.69
N LEU A 50 -1.10 4.83 3.66
CA LEU A 50 -1.62 5.47 2.47
C LEU A 50 -2.37 6.72 2.83
N GLU A 51 -2.48 7.65 1.89
CA GLU A 51 -3.22 8.87 2.08
C GLU A 51 -4.65 8.67 1.64
N ALA A 52 -5.57 9.33 2.32
CA ALA A 52 -6.98 9.24 1.97
C ALA A 52 -7.18 9.80 0.56
N SER A 53 -7.92 9.07 -0.25
CA SER A 53 -8.23 9.47 -1.62
C SER A 53 -9.51 8.77 -2.01
N THR A 54 -9.97 9.03 -3.23
CA THR A 54 -11.18 8.38 -3.70
C THR A 54 -11.01 6.87 -3.85
N GLU A 55 -9.76 6.41 -4.01
CA GLU A 55 -9.49 4.99 -4.17
C GLU A 55 -9.13 4.30 -2.85
N SER A 56 -8.92 5.06 -1.78
CA SER A 56 -8.27 4.49 -0.60
C SER A 56 -9.09 3.44 0.10
N GLU A 57 -10.43 3.55 0.04
CA GLU A 57 -11.23 2.60 0.80
C GLU A 57 -11.14 1.20 0.23
N TRP A 58 -11.34 1.04 -1.07
CA TRP A 58 -11.27 -0.32 -1.62
C TRP A 58 -9.85 -0.87 -1.58
N VAL A 59 -8.87 0.01 -1.76
CA VAL A 59 -7.48 -0.42 -1.70
C VAL A 59 -7.14 -0.91 -0.30
N ALA A 60 -7.54 -0.14 0.73
CA ALA A 60 -7.26 -0.54 2.10
C ALA A 60 -7.88 -1.90 2.42
N ARG A 61 -9.15 -2.10 2.02
CA ARG A 61 -9.80 -3.37 2.27
C ARG A 61 -9.12 -4.52 1.56
N HIS A 62 -8.69 -4.27 0.32
CA HIS A 62 -8.02 -5.31 -0.44
C HIS A 62 -6.69 -5.69 0.20
N LEU A 63 -5.91 -4.69 0.63
CA LEU A 63 -4.62 -4.96 1.23
C LEU A 63 -4.77 -5.64 2.59
N GLU A 64 -5.80 -5.29 3.34
CA GLU A 64 -6.07 -5.99 4.59
C GLU A 64 -6.43 -7.45 4.33
N ALA A 65 -7.17 -7.71 3.26
CA ALA A 65 -7.50 -9.08 2.90
C ALA A 65 -6.27 -9.89 2.51
N LEU A 66 -5.24 -9.21 2.03
CA LEU A 66 -3.97 -9.86 1.73
C LEU A 66 -3.12 -10.10 2.98
N GLY A 67 -3.57 -9.64 4.14
CA GLY A 67 -2.89 -9.90 5.39
C GLY A 67 -2.04 -8.76 5.91
N HIS A 68 -2.11 -7.58 5.31
CA HIS A 68 -1.29 -6.46 5.74
C HIS A 68 -2.03 -5.57 6.72
N GLU A 69 -1.25 -4.85 7.52
CA GLU A 69 -1.80 -3.83 8.40
C GLU A 69 -1.84 -2.52 7.64
N VAL A 70 -3.04 -1.94 7.48
CA VAL A 70 -3.21 -0.76 6.68
C VAL A 70 -3.61 0.42 7.55
N ARG A 71 -2.92 1.54 7.37
CA ARG A 71 -3.24 2.78 8.07
C ARG A 71 -3.44 3.87 7.04
N SER A 72 -4.49 4.64 7.23
CA SER A 72 -4.81 5.73 6.34
C SER A 72 -4.42 7.03 7.00
N CYS A 73 -3.67 7.87 6.30
CA CYS A 73 -3.20 9.14 6.80
C CYS A 73 -3.99 10.26 6.16
N GLY A 74 -4.16 11.36 6.89
CA GLY A 74 -4.76 12.56 6.32
C GLY A 74 -6.25 12.68 6.50
N ALA A 75 -6.96 11.57 6.55
CA ALA A 75 -8.41 11.61 6.66
C ALA A 75 -8.88 12.27 7.94
N GLU A 76 -8.08 12.13 8.97
CA GLU A 76 -8.44 12.65 10.29
C GLU A 76 -8.04 14.10 10.47
N LEU A 77 -7.47 14.70 9.47
CA LEU A 77 -7.01 16.08 9.58
C LEU A 77 -8.15 17.04 9.37
N LYS A 78 -8.98 17.09 10.30
CA LYS A 78 -10.05 18.04 10.15
C LYS A 78 -10.48 18.57 11.40
#